data_08a2350657d37688c6b319b32ec96e63
#
_entry.id   08a2350657d37688c6b319b32ec96e63
#
_cell.length_a   1.000
_cell.length_b   1.000
_cell.length_c   1.000
_cell.angle_alpha   90.00
_cell.angle_beta   90.00
_cell.angle_gamma   90.00
#
_symmetry.space_group_name_H-M   'P 1'
#
loop_
_entity.id
_entity.type
_entity.pdbx_description
1 polymer ?
#
loop_
_entity_poly.entity_id
_entity_poly.type
_entity_poly.pdbx_seq_one_letter_code
_entity_poly.pdbx_strand_id
1 'polypeptide(L)'
;MRATVAKATFRFYEELNDFLAPWQRRRDVEIEVAPTETVKHAIEVLGVPHTEVELVLVGGASVGLAQRLADGIQTYVIKQLFALL
;
A
#
# COMPACT_ATOMS: atom_id res chain seq x y z
N MET A 1 26.66 3.33 13.23
CA MET A 1 25.23 3.05 13.36
C MET A 1 24.52 3.27 12.05
N ARG A 2 23.59 2.45 11.71
CA ARG A 2 22.84 2.62 10.48
C ARG A 2 21.36 2.84 10.78
N ALA A 3 20.70 3.52 9.85
CA ALA A 3 19.28 3.77 9.96
C ALA A 3 18.52 2.44 9.91
N THR A 4 17.46 2.38 10.70
CA THR A 4 16.55 1.25 10.69
C THR A 4 15.50 1.52 9.61
N VAL A 5 15.36 0.60 8.68
CA VAL A 5 14.31 0.66 7.67
C VAL A 5 13.51 -0.63 7.70
N ALA A 6 12.27 -0.54 7.30
CA ALA A 6 11.41 -1.69 7.17
C ALA A 6 11.09 -1.88 5.69
N LYS A 7 10.79 -3.11 5.32
CA LYS A 7 10.32 -3.42 3.97
C LYS A 7 8.86 -3.76 4.03
N ALA A 8 8.07 -3.10 3.21
CA ALA A 8 6.64 -3.35 3.11
C ALA A 8 6.31 -3.75 1.69
N THR A 9 5.38 -4.68 1.54
CA THR A 9 4.97 -5.19 0.23
C THR A 9 3.54 -4.77 -0.01
N PHE A 10 3.29 -4.12 -1.14
CA PHE A 10 1.98 -3.63 -1.52
C PHE A 10 1.48 -4.35 -2.75
N ARG A 11 0.18 -4.63 -2.77
CA ARG A 11 -0.50 -5.12 -3.95
C ARG A 11 -1.71 -4.23 -4.21
N PHE A 12 -1.76 -3.66 -5.41
CA PHE A 12 -2.86 -2.79 -5.80
C PHE A 12 -3.80 -3.53 -6.75
N TYR A 13 -5.08 -3.27 -6.63
CA TYR A 13 -6.10 -3.97 -7.40
C TYR A 13 -6.81 -3.04 -8.36
N GLU A 14 -7.28 -3.60 -9.46
CA GLU A 14 -8.11 -2.91 -10.44
C GLU A 14 -7.42 -1.67 -10.99
N GLU A 15 -8.18 -0.60 -11.16
CA GLU A 15 -7.69 0.64 -11.77
C GLU A 15 -6.62 1.35 -10.95
N LEU A 16 -6.43 0.99 -9.69
CA LEU A 16 -5.35 1.60 -8.91
C LEU A 16 -3.99 1.34 -9.55
N ASN A 17 -3.86 0.25 -10.30
CA ASN A 17 -2.64 -0.05 -11.02
C ASN A 17 -2.28 1.04 -12.04
N ASP A 18 -3.27 1.79 -12.54
CA ASP A 18 -3.01 2.83 -13.53
C ASP A 18 -2.20 3.99 -12.97
N PHE A 19 -2.20 4.16 -11.64
CA PHE A 19 -1.41 5.19 -10.99
C PHE A 19 0.05 4.79 -10.80
N LEU A 20 0.35 3.50 -10.95
CA LEU A 20 1.70 2.98 -10.74
C LEU A 20 2.53 3.08 -12.00
N ALA A 21 3.85 3.07 -11.82
CA ALA A 21 4.75 2.92 -12.96
C ALA A 21 4.49 1.58 -13.63
N PRO A 22 4.66 1.47 -14.97
CA PRO A 22 4.31 0.23 -15.69
C PRO A 22 4.94 -1.03 -15.12
N TRP A 23 6.17 -0.96 -14.62
CA TRP A 23 6.86 -2.14 -14.08
C TRP A 23 6.36 -2.53 -12.70
N GLN A 24 5.50 -1.72 -12.08
CA GLN A 24 4.95 -1.98 -10.75
C GLN A 24 3.52 -2.53 -10.81
N ARG A 25 2.91 -2.54 -11.98
CA ARG A 25 1.50 -2.88 -12.13
C ARG A 25 1.27 -4.37 -12.02
N ARG A 26 0.17 -4.73 -11.37
CA ARG A 26 -0.36 -6.09 -11.25
C ARG A 26 0.64 -7.07 -10.64
N ARG A 27 1.42 -6.59 -9.70
CA ARG A 27 2.40 -7.40 -9.00
C ARG A 27 2.63 -6.83 -7.62
N ASP A 28 3.29 -7.62 -6.79
CA ASP A 28 3.73 -7.13 -5.49
C ASP A 28 4.81 -6.08 -5.69
N VAL A 29 4.66 -4.97 -4.97
CA VAL A 29 5.63 -3.87 -5.00
C VAL A 29 6.27 -3.81 -3.63
N GLU A 30 7.55 -4.11 -3.55
CA GLU A 30 8.29 -4.04 -2.28
C GLU A 30 8.99 -2.69 -2.21
N ILE A 31 8.79 -1.99 -1.09
CA ILE A 31 9.43 -0.71 -0.85
C ILE A 31 10.05 -0.67 0.53
N GLU A 32 11.09 0.13 0.68
CA GLU A 32 11.66 0.42 1.98
C GLU A 32 10.94 1.62 2.58
N VAL A 33 10.58 1.50 3.84
CA VAL A 33 9.83 2.54 4.53
C VAL A 33 10.49 2.85 5.86
N ALA A 34 10.29 4.08 6.33
CA ALA A 34 10.74 4.46 7.66
C ALA A 34 9.86 3.78 8.71
N PRO A 35 10.38 3.58 9.94
CA PRO A 35 9.59 2.91 10.99
C PRO A 35 8.29 3.62 11.33
N THR A 36 8.18 4.91 11.04
CA THR A 36 6.98 5.70 11.32
C THR A 36 6.07 5.87 10.10
N GLU A 37 6.38 5.17 9.00
CA GLU A 37 5.64 5.34 7.76
C GLU A 37 4.21 4.84 7.89
N THR A 38 3.29 5.56 7.25
CA THR A 38 1.88 5.18 7.22
C THR A 38 1.51 4.65 5.85
N VAL A 39 0.39 3.91 5.80
CA VAL A 39 -0.16 3.44 4.54
C VAL A 39 -0.41 4.62 3.60
N LYS A 40 -1.03 5.70 4.11
CA LYS A 40 -1.34 6.86 3.27
C LYS A 40 -0.11 7.42 2.58
N HIS A 41 0.95 7.66 3.34
CA HIS A 41 2.16 8.25 2.78
C HIS A 41 2.82 7.31 1.79
N ALA A 42 2.87 6.03 2.11
CA ALA A 42 3.51 5.04 1.23
C ALA A 42 2.80 4.92 -0.11
N ILE A 43 1.46 4.86 -0.11
CA ILE A 43 0.74 4.74 -1.38
C ILE A 43 0.87 6.00 -2.21
N GLU A 44 0.93 7.16 -1.58
CA GLU A 44 1.08 8.43 -2.30
C GLU A 44 2.47 8.58 -2.90
N VAL A 45 3.49 8.09 -2.22
CA VAL A 45 4.84 8.03 -2.79
C VAL A 45 4.86 7.15 -4.04
N LEU A 46 4.07 6.08 -4.06
CA LEU A 46 3.97 5.22 -5.24
C LEU A 46 3.11 5.81 -6.35
N GLY A 47 2.48 6.96 -6.10
CA GLY A 47 1.67 7.65 -7.10
C GLY A 47 0.17 7.41 -6.98
N VAL A 48 -0.28 6.70 -5.96
CA VAL A 48 -1.71 6.40 -5.79
C VAL A 48 -2.34 7.42 -4.83
N PRO A 49 -3.30 8.23 -5.31
CA PRO A 49 -3.97 9.18 -4.42
C PRO A 49 -4.80 8.43 -3.37
N HIS A 50 -4.65 8.82 -2.10
CA HIS A 50 -5.40 8.13 -1.04
C HIS A 50 -6.91 8.28 -1.20
N THR A 51 -7.35 9.33 -1.88
CA THR A 51 -8.79 9.56 -2.13
C THR A 51 -9.41 8.53 -3.06
N GLU A 52 -8.59 7.77 -3.79
CA GLU A 52 -9.06 6.72 -4.69
C GLU A 52 -9.17 5.36 -3.98
N VAL A 53 -8.80 5.29 -2.72
CA VAL A 53 -8.71 4.03 -1.99
C VAL A 53 -9.89 3.90 -1.03
N GLU A 54 -10.59 2.76 -1.09
CA GLU A 54 -11.69 2.49 -0.17
C GLU A 54 -11.34 1.49 0.91
N LEU A 55 -10.47 0.53 0.60
CA LEU A 55 -10.16 -0.54 1.54
C LEU A 55 -8.68 -0.83 1.53
N VAL A 56 -8.12 -0.94 2.71
CA VAL A 56 -6.74 -1.36 2.90
C VAL A 56 -6.72 -2.55 3.84
N LEU A 57 -6.09 -3.63 3.42
CA LEU A 57 -5.91 -4.83 4.25
C LEU A 57 -4.43 -4.98 4.57
N VAL A 58 -4.13 -5.01 5.86
CA VAL A 58 -2.76 -5.22 6.34
C VAL A 58 -2.76 -6.48 7.18
N GLY A 59 -1.99 -7.47 6.75
CA GLY A 59 -1.97 -8.75 7.44
C GLY A 59 -3.34 -9.40 7.53
N GLY A 60 -4.20 -9.14 6.55
CA GLY A 60 -5.56 -9.71 6.51
C GLY A 60 -6.61 -8.91 7.26
N ALA A 61 -6.24 -7.84 7.94
CA ALA A 61 -7.18 -7.02 8.69
C ALA A 61 -7.42 -5.68 7.99
N SER A 62 -8.68 -5.23 7.98
CA SER A 62 -9.03 -3.93 7.43
C SER A 62 -8.50 -2.83 8.35
N VAL A 63 -7.80 -1.84 7.78
CA VAL A 63 -7.20 -0.76 8.55
C VAL A 63 -7.45 0.58 7.87
N GLY A 64 -7.25 1.65 8.63
CA GLY A 64 -7.33 3.00 8.08
C GLY A 64 -6.02 3.43 7.43
N LEU A 65 -6.07 4.55 6.74
CA LEU A 65 -4.91 5.10 6.04
C LEU A 65 -3.80 5.56 6.98
N ALA A 66 -4.14 5.84 8.24
CA ALA A 66 -3.16 6.25 9.23
C ALA A 66 -2.41 5.07 9.84
N GLN A 67 -2.74 3.86 9.43
CA GLN A 67 -2.07 2.65 9.93
C GLN A 67 -0.59 2.69 9.62
N ARG A 68 0.23 2.46 10.63
CA ARG A 68 1.67 2.37 10.45
C ARG A 68 2.05 1.02 9.86
N LEU A 69 3.08 1.06 9.05
CA LEU A 69 3.59 -0.15 8.39
C LEU A 69 4.64 -0.81 9.26
N ALA A 70 4.63 -2.14 9.27
CA ALA A 70 5.61 -2.94 9.97
C ALA A 70 6.47 -3.69 8.95
N ASP A 71 7.68 -4.07 9.36
CA ASP A 71 8.58 -4.82 8.50
C ASP A 71 7.96 -6.16 8.10
N GLY A 72 8.06 -6.47 6.82
CA GLY A 72 7.59 -7.75 6.29
C GLY A 72 6.09 -7.86 6.11
N ILE A 73 5.32 -6.79 6.35
CA ILE A 73 3.87 -6.87 6.27
C ILE A 73 3.39 -6.74 4.83
N GLN A 74 2.35 -7.50 4.51
CA GLN A 74 1.70 -7.45 3.20
C GLN A 74 0.49 -6.54 3.28
N THR A 75 0.39 -5.61 2.33
CA THR A 75 -0.71 -4.64 2.28
C THR A 75 -1.41 -4.72 0.93
N TYR A 76 -2.73 -4.92 0.98
CA TYR A 76 -3.58 -4.94 -0.21
C TYR A 76 -4.40 -3.65 -0.26
N VAL A 77 -4.42 -3.00 -1.39
CA VAL A 77 -5.07 -1.70 -1.56
C VAL A 77 -6.14 -1.83 -2.64
N ILE A 78 -7.38 -1.54 -2.27
CA ILE A 78 -8.56 -1.78 -3.11
C ILE A 78 -9.35 -0.48 -3.30
N LYS A 79 -9.71 -0.19 -4.52
CA LYS A 79 -10.43 1.03 -4.86
C LYS A 79 -11.93 0.93 -4.58
N GLN A 80 -12.56 -0.15 -5.01
CA GLN A 80 -14.01 -0.29 -4.91
C GLN A 80 -14.39 -1.58 -4.24
N LEU A 81 -14.87 -1.47 -3.00
CA LEU A 81 -15.28 -2.65 -2.26
C LEU A 81 -16.54 -3.26 -2.84
N PHE A 82 -17.53 -2.42 -3.20
CA PHE A 82 -18.80 -2.93 -3.68
C PHE A 82 -18.69 -3.61 -5.05
N ALA A 83 -17.63 -3.39 -5.79
CA ALA A 83 -17.41 -4.10 -7.04
C ALA A 83 -17.17 -5.59 -6.84
N LEU A 84 -16.95 -6.00 -5.60
CA LEU A 84 -16.77 -7.41 -5.25
C LEU A 84 -18.09 -8.13 -4.99
N LEU A 85 -19.19 -7.40 -4.98
CA LEU A 85 -20.51 -7.99 -4.75
C LEU A 85 -21.11 -8.58 -6.06
#